data_831cfdae9f34495fbc164f28fbf3f514
#
_entry.id   831cfdae9f34495fbc164f28fbf3f514
#
_cell.length_a   1.000
_cell.length_b   1.000
_cell.length_c   1.000
_cell.angle_alpha   90.00
_cell.angle_beta   90.00
_cell.angle_gamma   90.00
#
_symmetry.space_group_name_H-M   'P 1'
#
loop_
_entity.id
_entity.type
_entity.pdbx_description
1 polymer ?
#
loop_
_entity_poly.entity_id
_entity_poly.type
_entity_poly.pdbx_seq_one_letter_code
_entity_poly.pdbx_strand_id
1 'polypeptide(L)'
;MWKVDIYLETDSTFQGKRERKCGYVLATMVKNEEKTKENFGKSNGTYHQSVLATLAEALSRMNVSSEICVHTQDGYVASRIPKLEEMAGEGWRDGKGELIKNAVEWERIYRLVHTFPDPHKMAARSEKHSYSTWLQEMMKKNECGRIMGQGLEPETGSESNDDGVSGNDCP
;
A
#
# COMPACT_ATOMS: atom_id res chain seq x y z
N MET A 1 -16.53 -13.29 0.94
CA MET A 1 -15.63 -12.14 0.92
C MET A 1 -14.69 -12.29 -0.25
N TRP A 2 -14.42 -11.22 -0.98
CA TRP A 2 -13.48 -11.24 -2.09
C TRP A 2 -12.08 -11.54 -1.59
N LYS A 3 -11.31 -12.23 -2.41
CA LYS A 3 -9.91 -12.47 -2.11
C LYS A 3 -9.06 -11.62 -3.06
N VAL A 4 -8.18 -10.81 -2.49
CA VAL A 4 -7.36 -9.88 -3.26
C VAL A 4 -5.92 -10.02 -2.83
N ASP A 5 -5.03 -10.09 -3.81
CA ASP A 5 -3.59 -10.03 -3.55
C ASP A 5 -3.11 -8.61 -3.87
N ILE A 6 -2.32 -8.06 -2.98
CA ILE A 6 -1.68 -6.75 -3.19
C ILE A 6 -0.19 -6.98 -3.27
N TYR A 7 0.40 -6.62 -4.41
CA TYR A 7 1.84 -6.78 -4.64
C TYR A 7 2.49 -5.40 -4.62
N LEU A 8 3.49 -5.23 -3.77
CA LEU A 8 4.14 -3.94 -3.55
C LEU A 8 5.60 -3.99 -3.98
N GLU A 9 6.09 -2.90 -4.58
CA GLU A 9 7.51 -2.74 -4.92
C GLU A 9 7.93 -1.29 -4.81
N THR A 10 9.20 -1.09 -4.48
CA THR A 10 9.83 0.21 -4.55
C THR A 10 11.11 0.06 -5.36
N ASP A 11 11.60 1.15 -5.95
CA ASP A 11 12.80 1.07 -6.78
C ASP A 11 14.09 1.04 -5.95
N SER A 12 14.01 1.18 -4.65
CA SER A 12 15.17 1.16 -3.77
C SER A 12 14.76 0.63 -2.40
N THR A 13 15.60 -0.22 -1.83
CA THR A 13 15.40 -0.72 -0.47
C THR A 13 16.30 -0.01 0.54
N PHE A 14 16.95 1.08 0.13
CA PHE A 14 17.77 1.87 1.04
C PHE A 14 16.91 2.34 2.22
N GLN A 15 17.42 2.14 3.43
CA GLN A 15 16.60 2.39 4.62
C GLN A 15 16.37 3.87 4.95
N GLY A 16 17.31 4.72 4.56
CA GLY A 16 17.24 6.13 4.88
C GLY A 16 16.21 6.88 4.06
N LYS A 17 15.99 8.12 4.42
CA LYS A 17 15.03 8.97 3.70
C LYS A 17 15.53 9.32 2.32
N ARG A 18 14.65 9.17 1.34
CA ARG A 18 14.94 9.57 -0.03
C ARG A 18 13.65 9.51 -0.83
N GLU A 19 13.66 10.17 -1.98
CA GLU A 19 12.57 10.00 -2.92
C GLU A 19 12.78 8.67 -3.65
N ARG A 20 11.72 7.90 -3.81
CA ARG A 20 11.78 6.64 -4.56
C ARG A 20 10.49 6.44 -5.32
N LYS A 21 10.60 5.68 -6.41
CA LYS A 21 9.42 5.29 -7.16
C LYS A 21 8.80 4.07 -6.50
N CYS A 22 7.49 4.03 -6.51
CA CYS A 22 6.72 2.95 -5.89
C CYS A 22 5.67 2.46 -6.86
N GLY A 23 5.29 1.20 -6.74
CA GLY A 23 4.24 0.66 -7.56
C GLY A 23 3.54 -0.47 -6.85
N TYR A 24 2.31 -0.74 -7.29
CA TYR A 24 1.55 -1.87 -6.75
C TYR A 24 0.67 -2.49 -7.83
N VAL A 25 0.34 -3.76 -7.59
CA VAL A 25 -0.66 -4.48 -8.38
C VAL A 25 -1.71 -5.01 -7.42
N LEU A 26 -2.98 -4.77 -7.74
CA LEU A 26 -4.11 -5.42 -7.09
C LEU A 26 -4.55 -6.54 -8.01
N ALA A 27 -4.66 -7.75 -7.49
CA ALA A 27 -5.05 -8.90 -8.29
C ALA A 27 -6.16 -9.68 -7.62
N THR A 28 -7.15 -10.08 -8.40
CA THR A 28 -8.23 -10.93 -7.89
C THR A 28 -8.67 -11.87 -9.01
N MET A 29 -9.20 -13.02 -8.59
CA MET A 29 -9.70 -14.01 -9.56
C MET A 29 -11.20 -13.81 -9.76
N VAL A 30 -11.61 -13.67 -11.01
CA VAL A 30 -13.01 -13.57 -11.37
C VAL A 30 -13.26 -14.60 -12.47
N LYS A 31 -14.10 -15.60 -12.17
CA LYS A 31 -14.44 -16.65 -13.12
C LYS A 31 -13.20 -17.32 -13.69
N ASN A 32 -12.24 -17.64 -12.82
CA ASN A 32 -11.00 -18.32 -13.18
C ASN A 32 -10.05 -17.47 -14.03
N GLU A 33 -10.30 -16.16 -14.12
CA GLU A 33 -9.39 -15.23 -14.79
C GLU A 33 -8.84 -14.24 -13.78
N GLU A 34 -7.54 -14.00 -13.84
CA GLU A 34 -6.96 -12.99 -12.98
C GLU A 34 -7.23 -11.60 -13.56
N LYS A 35 -7.80 -10.74 -12.73
CA LYS A 35 -8.03 -9.35 -13.07
C LYS A 35 -7.10 -8.51 -12.20
N THR A 36 -6.40 -7.58 -12.83
CA THR A 36 -5.42 -6.75 -12.11
C THR A 36 -5.66 -5.29 -12.35
N LYS A 37 -5.25 -4.49 -11.37
CA LYS A 37 -5.13 -3.04 -11.50
C LYS A 37 -3.79 -2.66 -10.92
N GLU A 38 -3.11 -1.73 -11.55
CA GLU A 38 -1.81 -1.29 -11.08
C GLU A 38 -1.74 0.23 -11.09
N ASN A 39 -0.82 0.77 -10.30
CA ASN A 39 -0.54 2.18 -10.32
C ASN A 39 0.86 2.43 -9.80
N PHE A 40 1.39 3.58 -10.13
CA PHE A 40 2.76 3.97 -9.81
C PHE A 40 2.78 5.38 -9.25
N GLY A 41 3.78 5.68 -8.46
CA GLY A 41 3.95 7.01 -7.91
C GLY A 41 5.29 7.14 -7.26
N LYS A 42 5.46 8.22 -6.51
CA LYS A 42 6.69 8.51 -5.76
C LYS A 42 6.37 8.59 -4.28
N SER A 43 7.38 8.36 -3.47
CA SER A 43 7.27 8.52 -2.03
C SER A 43 8.54 9.15 -1.52
N ASN A 44 8.41 10.07 -0.57
CA ASN A 44 9.54 10.65 0.14
C ASN A 44 9.50 10.15 1.56
N GLY A 45 10.59 9.54 2.01
CA GLY A 45 10.64 9.01 3.36
C GLY A 45 11.59 7.84 3.44
N THR A 46 11.51 7.13 4.56
CA THR A 46 12.29 5.91 4.74
C THR A 46 11.71 4.79 3.89
N TYR A 47 12.46 3.71 3.80
CA TYR A 47 11.99 2.54 3.04
C TYR A 47 10.64 2.05 3.58
N HIS A 48 10.55 1.86 4.90
CA HIS A 48 9.30 1.35 5.49
C HIS A 48 8.15 2.33 5.30
N GLN A 49 8.41 3.62 5.42
CA GLN A 49 7.36 4.62 5.17
C GLN A 49 6.87 4.56 3.73
N SER A 50 7.78 4.34 2.79
CA SER A 50 7.41 4.25 1.38
C SER A 50 6.58 3.00 1.09
N VAL A 51 6.94 1.87 1.70
CA VAL A 51 6.15 0.65 1.55
C VAL A 51 4.75 0.85 2.13
N LEU A 52 4.67 1.47 3.32
CA LEU A 52 3.37 1.72 3.95
C LEU A 52 2.54 2.71 3.15
N ALA A 53 3.16 3.73 2.57
CA ALA A 53 2.44 4.67 1.70
C ALA A 53 1.88 3.97 0.47
N THR A 54 2.65 3.05 -0.11
CA THR A 54 2.20 2.30 -1.27
C THR A 54 1.05 1.37 -0.91
N LEU A 55 1.14 0.72 0.25
CA LEU A 55 0.05 -0.12 0.73
C LEU A 55 -1.21 0.70 0.98
N ALA A 56 -1.06 1.88 1.59
CA ALA A 56 -2.21 2.76 1.83
C ALA A 56 -2.88 3.17 0.51
N GLU A 57 -2.07 3.49 -0.49
CA GLU A 57 -2.60 3.84 -1.80
C GLU A 57 -3.40 2.68 -2.39
N ALA A 58 -2.85 1.46 -2.29
CA ALA A 58 -3.54 0.28 -2.81
C ALA A 58 -4.85 0.03 -2.06
N LEU A 59 -4.82 0.14 -0.72
CA LEU A 59 -6.03 -0.06 0.09
C LEU A 59 -7.10 0.98 -0.23
N SER A 60 -6.70 2.20 -0.55
CA SER A 60 -7.67 3.25 -0.86
C SER A 60 -8.43 2.97 -2.16
N ARG A 61 -7.96 2.04 -2.97
CA ARG A 61 -8.63 1.66 -4.21
C ARG A 61 -9.67 0.57 -4.00
N MET A 62 -9.70 -0.02 -2.81
CA MET A 62 -10.64 -1.10 -2.53
C MET A 62 -12.03 -0.51 -2.31
N ASN A 63 -13.03 -1.12 -2.94
CA ASN A 63 -14.39 -0.63 -2.80
C ASN A 63 -15.32 -1.68 -2.18
N VAL A 64 -14.77 -2.77 -1.70
CA VAL A 64 -15.55 -3.82 -1.06
C VAL A 64 -14.67 -4.54 -0.06
N SER A 65 -15.27 -4.99 1.04
CA SER A 65 -14.56 -5.74 2.07
C SER A 65 -13.95 -7.01 1.48
N SER A 66 -12.68 -7.27 1.79
CA SER A 66 -11.92 -8.33 1.14
C SER A 66 -10.97 -9.01 2.11
N GLU A 67 -10.62 -10.26 1.78
CA GLU A 67 -9.49 -10.95 2.39
C GLU A 67 -8.27 -10.59 1.55
N ILE A 68 -7.31 -9.95 2.16
CA ILE A 68 -6.16 -9.40 1.45
C ILE A 68 -4.89 -10.13 1.86
N CYS A 69 -4.11 -10.54 0.89
CA CYS A 69 -2.74 -11.00 1.13
C CYS A 69 -1.78 -9.98 0.53
N VAL A 70 -0.95 -9.39 1.38
CA VAL A 70 0.03 -8.39 0.95
C VAL A 70 1.35 -9.09 0.68
N HIS A 71 1.91 -8.85 -0.50
CA HIS A 71 3.20 -9.40 -0.92
C HIS A 71 4.20 -8.27 -1.01
N THR A 72 5.22 -8.32 -0.18
CA THR A 72 6.22 -7.25 -0.12
C THR A 72 7.58 -7.85 0.18
N GLN A 73 8.64 -7.18 -0.22
CA GLN A 73 9.98 -7.58 0.17
C GLN A 73 10.39 -6.99 1.53
N ASP A 74 9.54 -6.14 2.11
CA ASP A 74 9.82 -5.51 3.38
C ASP A 74 9.37 -6.41 4.53
N GLY A 75 10.33 -7.12 5.12
CA GLY A 75 10.03 -8.05 6.21
C GLY A 75 9.46 -7.37 7.44
N TYR A 76 9.89 -6.13 7.72
CA TYR A 76 9.36 -5.39 8.85
C TYR A 76 7.85 -5.15 8.68
N VAL A 77 7.45 -4.65 7.51
CA VAL A 77 6.03 -4.40 7.26
C VAL A 77 5.25 -5.70 7.27
N ALA A 78 5.76 -6.73 6.59
CA ALA A 78 5.06 -8.02 6.54
C ALA A 78 4.85 -8.61 7.93
N SER A 79 5.85 -8.49 8.80
CA SER A 79 5.76 -9.08 10.14
C SER A 79 4.78 -8.35 11.03
N ARG A 80 4.46 -7.10 10.75
CA ARG A 80 3.58 -6.30 11.59
C ARG A 80 2.14 -6.27 11.12
N ILE A 81 1.89 -6.59 9.87
CA ILE A 81 0.51 -6.63 9.37
C ILE A 81 -0.40 -7.51 10.22
N PRO A 82 0.01 -8.73 10.61
CA PRO A 82 -0.87 -9.56 11.46
C PRO A 82 -1.10 -8.96 12.85
N LYS A 83 -0.29 -7.99 13.27
CA LYS A 83 -0.40 -7.38 14.60
C LYS A 83 -1.14 -6.05 14.56
N LEU A 84 -1.74 -5.70 13.44
CA LEU A 84 -2.36 -4.40 13.26
C LEU A 84 -3.43 -4.11 14.33
N GLU A 85 -4.32 -5.07 14.57
CA GLU A 85 -5.38 -4.89 15.54
C GLU A 85 -4.81 -4.75 16.96
N GLU A 86 -3.80 -5.52 17.26
CA GLU A 86 -3.16 -5.44 18.57
C GLU A 86 -2.49 -4.09 18.76
N MET A 87 -1.77 -3.61 17.73
CA MET A 87 -1.10 -2.32 17.80
C MET A 87 -2.11 -1.19 18.01
N ALA A 88 -3.25 -1.27 17.32
CA ALA A 88 -4.31 -0.27 17.48
C ALA A 88 -4.89 -0.32 18.88
N GLY A 89 -5.11 -1.53 19.41
CA GLY A 89 -5.66 -1.69 20.74
C GLY A 89 -4.76 -1.13 21.83
N GLU A 90 -3.45 -1.05 21.55
CA GLU A 90 -2.49 -0.49 22.49
C GLU A 90 -2.22 1.00 22.23
N GLY A 91 -3.02 1.62 21.36
CA GLY A 91 -2.90 3.05 21.10
C GLY A 91 -1.64 3.42 20.36
N TRP A 92 -1.08 2.48 19.59
CA TRP A 92 0.16 2.68 18.83
C TRP A 92 1.36 2.99 19.73
N ARG A 93 1.33 2.44 20.94
CA ARG A 93 2.40 2.64 21.90
C ARG A 93 3.03 1.31 22.29
N ASP A 94 4.32 1.36 22.62
CA ASP A 94 5.05 0.17 23.04
C ASP A 94 4.88 -0.04 24.54
N GLY A 95 5.57 -1.04 25.07
CA GLY A 95 5.49 -1.38 26.49
C GLY A 95 6.00 -0.29 27.42
N LYS A 96 6.73 0.67 26.89
CA LYS A 96 7.23 1.81 27.68
C LYS A 96 6.36 3.03 27.53
N GLY A 97 5.26 2.93 26.80
CA GLY A 97 4.34 4.04 26.60
C GLY A 97 4.73 5.02 25.51
N GLU A 98 5.76 4.68 24.72
CA GLU A 98 6.21 5.53 23.62
C GLU A 98 5.56 5.10 22.31
N LEU A 99 5.34 6.05 21.41
CA LEU A 99 4.79 5.73 20.11
C LEU A 99 5.71 4.75 19.36
N ILE A 100 5.12 3.75 18.75
CA ILE A 100 5.88 2.81 17.93
C ILE A 100 6.38 3.51 16.69
N LYS A 101 7.40 2.93 16.05
CA LYS A 101 7.90 3.45 14.79
C LYS A 101 6.82 3.45 13.74
N ASN A 102 6.76 4.54 12.97
CA ASN A 102 5.80 4.68 11.87
C ASN A 102 4.34 4.61 12.35
N ALA A 103 4.08 5.08 13.57
CA ALA A 103 2.74 5.02 14.14
C ALA A 103 1.70 5.72 13.28
N VAL A 104 2.05 6.87 12.70
CA VAL A 104 1.13 7.62 11.85
C VAL A 104 0.75 6.81 10.61
N GLU A 105 1.76 6.19 10.00
CA GLU A 105 1.53 5.38 8.81
C GLU A 105 0.69 4.15 9.13
N TRP A 106 0.98 3.49 10.26
CA TRP A 106 0.20 2.32 10.67
C TRP A 106 -1.24 2.67 10.99
N GLU A 107 -1.45 3.82 11.63
CA GLU A 107 -2.81 4.24 11.93
C GLU A 107 -3.61 4.49 10.67
N ARG A 108 -2.96 5.06 9.64
CA ARG A 108 -3.63 5.25 8.36
C ARG A 108 -4.03 3.92 7.74
N ILE A 109 -3.13 2.94 7.79
CA ILE A 109 -3.44 1.58 7.31
C ILE A 109 -4.64 1.02 8.06
N TYR A 110 -4.63 1.16 9.39
CA TYR A 110 -5.72 0.65 10.21
C TYR A 110 -7.06 1.28 9.79
N ARG A 111 -7.09 2.59 9.59
CA ARG A 111 -8.33 3.27 9.18
C ARG A 111 -8.80 2.77 7.83
N LEU A 112 -7.88 2.54 6.90
CA LEU A 112 -8.26 2.03 5.59
C LEU A 112 -8.79 0.61 5.67
N VAL A 113 -8.20 -0.23 6.52
CA VAL A 113 -8.68 -1.59 6.73
C VAL A 113 -10.10 -1.58 7.30
N HIS A 114 -10.43 -0.58 8.09
CA HIS A 114 -11.72 -0.46 8.76
C HIS A 114 -12.69 0.49 8.04
N THR A 115 -12.47 0.71 6.74
CA THR A 115 -13.36 1.59 5.98
C THR A 115 -14.77 1.04 5.87
N PHE A 116 -14.92 -0.27 5.85
CA PHE A 116 -16.23 -0.92 5.68
C PHE A 116 -16.69 -1.50 7.02
N PRO A 117 -18.02 -1.63 7.21
CA PRO A 117 -18.53 -2.19 8.47
C PRO A 117 -17.95 -3.57 8.80
N ASP A 118 -17.69 -4.38 7.77
CA ASP A 118 -16.98 -5.64 7.93
C ASP A 118 -15.54 -5.36 7.45
N PRO A 119 -14.58 -5.20 8.36
CA PRO A 119 -13.24 -4.78 7.96
C PRO A 119 -12.55 -5.79 7.05
N HIS A 120 -11.58 -5.30 6.28
CA HIS A 120 -10.72 -6.20 5.52
C HIS A 120 -9.98 -7.13 6.48
N LYS A 121 -9.70 -8.34 6.01
CA LYS A 121 -8.83 -9.26 6.72
C LYS A 121 -7.51 -9.28 5.99
N MET A 122 -6.41 -9.03 6.70
CA MET A 122 -5.11 -8.93 6.06
C MET A 122 -4.14 -9.96 6.56
N ALA A 123 -3.41 -10.55 5.62
CA ALA A 123 -2.24 -11.37 5.87
C ALA A 123 -1.11 -10.82 5.01
N ALA A 124 0.10 -11.29 5.25
CA ALA A 124 1.24 -10.77 4.50
C ALA A 124 2.28 -11.87 4.28
N ARG A 125 3.02 -11.70 3.19
CA ARG A 125 4.17 -12.55 2.87
C ARG A 125 5.36 -11.67 2.54
N SER A 126 6.51 -11.99 3.13
CA SER A 126 7.75 -11.25 2.88
C SER A 126 8.57 -12.05 1.89
N GLU A 127 8.54 -11.65 0.65
CA GLU A 127 9.27 -12.36 -0.40
C GLU A 127 9.24 -11.57 -1.69
N LYS A 128 10.17 -11.91 -2.57
CA LYS A 128 10.09 -11.43 -3.95
C LYS A 128 8.89 -12.15 -4.58
N HIS A 129 8.00 -11.39 -5.19
CA HIS A 129 6.73 -11.96 -5.67
C HIS A 129 6.68 -11.97 -7.20
N SER A 130 5.60 -12.54 -7.73
CA SER A 130 5.47 -12.76 -9.16
C SER A 130 5.46 -11.47 -9.98
N TYR A 131 5.09 -10.35 -9.39
CA TYR A 131 5.07 -9.06 -10.10
C TYR A 131 6.29 -8.20 -9.83
N SER A 132 7.27 -8.68 -9.04
CA SER A 132 8.42 -7.86 -8.68
C SER A 132 9.20 -7.36 -9.89
N THR A 133 9.56 -8.27 -10.80
CA THR A 133 10.33 -7.91 -11.97
C THR A 133 9.57 -6.93 -12.87
N TRP A 134 8.30 -7.23 -13.10
CA TRP A 134 7.48 -6.39 -13.96
C TRP A 134 7.35 -4.97 -13.37
N LEU A 135 7.08 -4.88 -12.06
CA LEU A 135 6.96 -3.57 -11.41
C LEU A 135 8.27 -2.78 -11.49
N GLN A 136 9.41 -3.46 -11.29
CA GLN A 136 10.69 -2.78 -11.40
C GLN A 136 10.93 -2.24 -12.82
N GLU A 137 10.59 -3.03 -13.84
CA GLU A 137 10.74 -2.59 -15.21
C GLU A 137 9.84 -1.39 -15.52
N MET A 138 8.61 -1.44 -15.03
CA MET A 138 7.67 -0.36 -15.29
C MET A 138 8.09 0.92 -14.57
N MET A 139 8.63 0.80 -13.36
CA MET A 139 9.11 1.97 -12.64
C MET A 139 10.27 2.66 -13.35
N LYS A 140 11.12 1.89 -14.01
CA LYS A 140 12.21 2.47 -14.79
C LYS A 140 11.69 3.27 -15.97
N LYS A 141 10.59 2.85 -16.56
CA LYS A 141 10.05 3.49 -17.77
C LYS A 141 9.19 4.70 -17.48
N ASN A 142 8.61 4.79 -16.27
CA ASN A 142 7.63 5.81 -15.95
C ASN A 142 8.24 7.01 -15.25
N GLU A 143 7.88 8.19 -15.74
CA GLU A 143 8.23 9.46 -15.10
C GLU A 143 7.03 9.97 -14.36
N CYS A 144 6.66 9.28 -13.30
CA CYS A 144 5.43 9.60 -12.60
C CYS A 144 5.67 10.68 -11.56
N GLY A 145 4.92 11.77 -11.61
CA GLY A 145 5.02 12.84 -10.65
C GLY A 145 4.12 12.70 -9.44
N ARG A 146 3.27 11.68 -9.44
CA ARG A 146 2.31 11.48 -8.38
C ARG A 146 2.98 11.07 -7.07
N ILE A 147 2.51 11.61 -5.95
CA ILE A 147 3.03 11.28 -4.63
C ILE A 147 2.10 10.25 -4.00
N MET A 148 2.65 9.08 -3.67
CA MET A 148 1.89 8.01 -3.02
C MET A 148 1.50 8.38 -1.62
N GLY A 149 0.27 8.02 -1.26
CA GLY A 149 -0.19 8.16 0.11
C GLY A 149 -0.57 9.55 0.52
N GLN A 150 -0.33 10.55 -0.30
CA GLN A 150 -0.72 11.90 0.03
C GLN A 150 -2.17 12.15 -0.33
N GLY A 151 -2.89 12.80 0.55
CA GLY A 151 -4.27 13.17 0.27
C GLY A 151 -5.21 12.00 0.20
N LEU A 152 -4.87 10.90 0.84
CA LEU A 152 -5.73 9.74 0.84
C LEU A 152 -6.85 9.91 1.83
N GLU A 153 -7.53 11.01 1.73
CA GLU A 153 -8.73 11.15 2.50
C GLU A 153 -9.81 10.46 1.74
N PRO A 154 -10.66 9.86 2.43
CA PRO A 154 -11.73 9.18 1.73
C PRO A 154 -12.51 10.26 1.08
N GLU A 155 -12.29 10.64 -0.04
CA GLU A 155 -12.87 11.61 -0.61
C GLU A 155 -13.26 11.50 -1.69
N THR A 156 -13.71 11.90 -1.92
CA THR A 156 -13.93 11.87 -2.64
C THR A 156 -13.90 12.03 -3.71
N GLY A 157 -13.95 12.15 -4.12
CA GLY A 157 -13.82 12.13 -5.07
C GLY A 157 -13.72 12.70 -5.92
N SER A 158 -13.62 13.22 -6.23
CA SER A 158 -13.41 13.64 -7.11
C SER A 158 -12.81 13.63 -7.88
N GLU A 159 -12.67 13.64 -7.93
CA GLU A 159 -12.16 13.61 -8.72
C GLU A 159 -11.59 13.70 -9.45
N SER A 160 -11.51 13.98 -9.38
CA SER A 160 -10.98 14.03 -10.18
C SER A 160 -10.29 14.13 -10.67
N ASN A 161 -10.17 14.37 -10.53
CA ASN A 161 -9.55 14.41 -11.17
C ASN A 161 -8.90 14.16 -11.64
N ASP A 162 -8.92 14.19 -11.41
CA ASP A 162 -8.36 13.96 -11.96
C ASP A 162 -7.95 13.63 -12.54
N ASP A 163 -8.14 13.76 -12.48
CA ASP A 163 -7.84 13.42 -13.18
C ASP A 163 -7.32 13.34 -13.83
N GLY A 164 -7.33 13.43 -13.78
CA GLY A 164 -6.86 13.36 -14.52
C GLY A 164 -6.08 13.50 -14.80
N VAL A 165 -5.64 13.75 -14.41
CA VAL A 165 -4.83 13.77 -14.66
C VAL A 165 -4.30 13.11 -14.71
N SER A 166 -4.36 12.73 -14.50
CA SER A 166 -3.87 12.13 -14.56
C SER A 166 -3.51 11.48 -15.01
N GLY A 167 -4.01 11.10 -14.73
CA GLY A 167 -3.23 10.23 -15.23
C GLY A 167 -2.29 10.63 -16.05
N ASN A 168 -2.28 11.18 -16.20
CA ASN A 168 -1.42 11.44 -17.04
C ASN A 168 -0.22 11.58 -16.59
N ASP A 169 -0.07 11.48 -15.71
CA ASP A 169 1.03 11.59 -15.31
C ASP A 169 1.95 10.61 -15.53
N CYS A 170 1.74 9.49 -15.44
CA CYS A 170 2.64 8.43 -15.79
C CYS A 170 2.38 8.05 -17.19
N PRO A 171 3.30 8.22 -18.06
CA PRO A 171 3.10 7.94 -19.47
C PRO A 171 2.90 6.48 -19.76
#